data_d3aa20e26ca00be15604569a29330936
#
_entry.id   d3aa20e26ca00be15604569a29330936
#
_cell.length_a   1.000
_cell.length_b   1.000
_cell.length_c   1.000
_cell.angle_alpha   90.00
_cell.angle_beta   90.00
_cell.angle_gamma   90.00
#
_symmetry.space_group_name_H-M   'P 1'
#
loop_
_entity.id
_entity.type
_entity.pdbx_description
1 polymer ?
#
loop_
_entity_poly.entity_id
_entity_poly.type
_entity_poly.pdbx_seq_one_letter_code
_entity_poly.pdbx_strand_id
1 'polypeptide(L)'
;MSLIRTLDVVPLAIPFSDGSSGTGLMPSKWTHLQIALVRIETSDGLVGWGDGFAYSCLSSTVAAIRDMVAPLVIGKPAPATAEALGAFNLELQLRLHLHGRYGITMFAISAVDIALWDIAAKRAGKSLARFLSDSPRATIPAYASLVRYGEPALVRRFVEQAVAEGYRDVKLHEITLPAIEAGRTAVGEDVRLTTDVNCNWPLDTAHEMMPHMKRLGLYWVEEPVFPPDDAATLAGLEKKYGVAIASGENACTAVEFARTVPAITFPQPSVIKVGGISEFLCVCDLAKAHGKTVMPHAPYFGPGYWATAQLIAAREDCALFERFYLKPDGFCGHDIPLPNDGFIDVPDAPGLGFEADEAAIRRYRVS
;
A
#
# COMPACT_ATOMS: atom_id res chain seq x y z
N MET A 1 16.79 -28.64 5.15
CA MET A 1 16.53 -27.30 4.56
C MET A 1 15.23 -27.45 3.78
N SER A 2 14.20 -26.66 4.06
CA SER A 2 12.91 -26.75 3.37
C SER A 2 13.00 -26.08 2.00
N LEU A 3 12.43 -26.71 0.97
CA LEU A 3 12.43 -26.20 -0.41
C LEU A 3 11.07 -25.58 -0.74
N ILE A 4 11.06 -24.58 -1.59
CA ILE A 4 9.84 -24.05 -2.21
C ILE A 4 9.34 -25.10 -3.20
N ARG A 5 8.19 -25.71 -2.91
CA ARG A 5 7.65 -26.84 -3.68
C ARG A 5 6.77 -26.36 -4.83
N THR A 6 5.85 -25.44 -4.52
CA THR A 6 4.94 -24.85 -5.52
C THR A 6 4.83 -23.35 -5.33
N LEU A 7 4.51 -22.67 -6.41
CA LEU A 7 4.09 -21.30 -6.46
C LEU A 7 2.92 -21.19 -7.42
N ASP A 8 1.77 -20.86 -6.87
CA ASP A 8 0.53 -20.66 -7.65
C ASP A 8 0.15 -19.18 -7.61
N VAL A 9 -0.36 -18.65 -8.72
CA VAL A 9 -0.94 -17.31 -8.79
C VAL A 9 -2.40 -17.42 -9.19
N VAL A 10 -3.27 -16.80 -8.40
CA VAL A 10 -4.72 -16.81 -8.60
C VAL A 10 -5.19 -15.38 -8.89
N PRO A 11 -5.66 -15.11 -10.13
CA PRO A 11 -6.27 -13.84 -10.46
C PRO A 11 -7.65 -13.71 -9.82
N LEU A 12 -7.88 -12.64 -9.05
CA LEU A 12 -9.16 -12.35 -8.43
C LEU A 12 -9.69 -10.99 -8.91
N ALA A 13 -11.04 -10.90 -9.03
CA ALA A 13 -11.74 -9.66 -9.30
C ALA A 13 -12.98 -9.58 -8.39
N ILE A 14 -12.88 -8.82 -7.31
CA ILE A 14 -13.93 -8.68 -6.30
C ILE A 14 -14.75 -7.44 -6.62
N PRO A 15 -16.06 -7.54 -6.89
CA PRO A 15 -16.90 -6.37 -7.10
C PRO A 15 -16.91 -5.46 -5.87
N PHE A 16 -16.99 -4.16 -6.09
CA PHE A 16 -17.16 -3.21 -4.99
C PHE A 16 -18.12 -2.07 -5.35
N SER A 17 -18.62 -1.39 -4.32
CA SER A 17 -19.31 -0.12 -4.43
C SER A 17 -18.51 0.95 -3.69
N ASP A 18 -18.29 2.08 -4.36
CA ASP A 18 -17.75 3.30 -3.73
C ASP A 18 -18.87 4.23 -3.22
N GLY A 19 -20.14 3.82 -3.42
CA GLY A 19 -21.32 4.60 -3.03
C GLY A 19 -21.60 5.81 -3.92
N SER A 20 -20.83 6.01 -5.00
CA SER A 20 -20.98 7.12 -5.95
C SER A 20 -21.44 6.64 -7.34
N SER A 21 -21.51 7.56 -8.28
CA SER A 21 -21.73 7.25 -9.70
C SER A 21 -20.48 6.65 -10.39
N GLY A 22 -19.38 6.50 -9.67
CA GLY A 22 -18.19 5.79 -10.13
C GLY A 22 -17.27 6.62 -11.02
N THR A 23 -16.88 7.82 -10.59
CA THR A 23 -15.80 8.56 -11.26
C THR A 23 -14.43 7.99 -10.93
N GLY A 24 -14.23 7.46 -9.72
CA GLY A 24 -13.03 6.74 -9.27
C GLY A 24 -11.70 7.46 -9.54
N LEU A 25 -10.59 6.81 -9.21
CA LEU A 25 -9.23 7.30 -9.48
C LEU A 25 -8.77 7.01 -10.91
N MET A 26 -9.46 6.10 -11.61
CA MET A 26 -9.09 5.58 -12.91
C MET A 26 -9.76 6.38 -14.05
N PRO A 27 -9.15 6.44 -15.24
CA PRO A 27 -9.77 7.05 -16.41
C PRO A 27 -11.07 6.37 -16.85
N SER A 28 -11.27 5.11 -16.49
CA SER A 28 -12.47 4.33 -16.74
C SER A 28 -13.18 3.97 -15.44
N LYS A 29 -14.46 3.67 -15.51
CA LYS A 29 -15.25 3.24 -14.36
C LYS A 29 -14.61 2.02 -13.70
N TRP A 30 -14.22 2.16 -12.45
CA TRP A 30 -13.61 1.09 -11.67
C TRP A 30 -14.68 0.40 -10.82
N THR A 31 -14.85 -0.90 -11.00
CA THR A 31 -15.95 -1.68 -10.40
C THR A 31 -15.48 -2.94 -9.67
N HIS A 32 -14.21 -3.30 -9.83
CA HIS A 32 -13.66 -4.53 -9.24
C HIS A 32 -12.28 -4.28 -8.64
N LEU A 33 -12.10 -4.75 -7.43
CA LEU A 33 -10.76 -4.88 -6.82
C LEU A 33 -10.07 -6.08 -7.46
N GLN A 34 -8.96 -5.83 -8.14
CA GLN A 34 -8.18 -6.86 -8.80
C GLN A 34 -6.99 -7.24 -7.91
N ILE A 35 -6.79 -8.54 -7.68
CA ILE A 35 -5.73 -9.08 -6.83
C ILE A 35 -5.01 -10.19 -7.58
N ALA A 36 -3.69 -10.08 -7.75
CA ALA A 36 -2.84 -11.18 -8.17
C ALA A 36 -2.37 -11.93 -6.92
N LEU A 37 -3.21 -12.84 -6.41
CA LEU A 37 -2.97 -13.58 -5.18
C LEU A 37 -1.95 -14.68 -5.40
N VAL A 38 -0.88 -14.71 -4.62
CA VAL A 38 0.18 -15.73 -4.66
C VAL A 38 0.05 -16.66 -3.46
N ARG A 39 0.14 -17.98 -3.74
CA ARG A 39 0.27 -19.05 -2.76
C ARG A 39 1.57 -19.79 -2.98
N ILE A 40 2.42 -19.82 -1.97
CA ILE A 40 3.65 -20.62 -1.97
C ILE A 40 3.52 -21.76 -0.95
N GLU A 41 3.89 -22.99 -1.35
CA GLU A 41 3.96 -24.13 -0.44
C GLU A 41 5.39 -24.66 -0.39
N THR A 42 5.86 -24.95 0.81
CA THR A 42 7.19 -25.51 1.04
C THR A 42 7.13 -27.02 1.26
N SER A 43 8.28 -27.69 1.11
CA SER A 43 8.38 -29.16 1.24
C SER A 43 8.07 -29.71 2.64
N ASP A 44 8.09 -28.84 3.66
CA ASP A 44 7.65 -29.14 5.04
C ASP A 44 6.19 -28.74 5.31
N GLY A 45 5.44 -28.36 4.27
CA GLY A 45 4.01 -28.13 4.35
C GLY A 45 3.57 -26.75 4.78
N LEU A 46 4.51 -25.81 5.01
CA LEU A 46 4.12 -24.43 5.30
C LEU A 46 3.58 -23.74 4.03
N VAL A 47 2.51 -22.98 4.20
CA VAL A 47 1.88 -22.17 3.15
C VAL A 47 2.02 -20.70 3.49
N GLY A 48 2.53 -19.92 2.53
CA GLY A 48 2.59 -18.46 2.59
C GLY A 48 1.75 -17.81 1.51
N TRP A 49 1.23 -16.64 1.86
CA TRP A 49 0.37 -15.84 0.98
C TRP A 49 0.99 -14.47 0.72
N GLY A 50 0.85 -14.01 -0.51
CA GLY A 50 1.26 -12.67 -0.93
C GLY A 50 0.37 -12.18 -2.06
N ASP A 51 0.46 -10.92 -2.41
CA ASP A 51 -0.19 -10.36 -3.58
C ASP A 51 0.66 -9.25 -4.21
N GLY A 52 0.50 -9.11 -5.52
CA GLY A 52 1.14 -8.05 -6.31
C GLY A 52 0.11 -7.07 -6.82
N PHE A 53 0.53 -5.82 -7.08
CA PHE A 53 -0.35 -4.81 -7.62
C PHE A 53 -0.98 -5.26 -8.95
N ALA A 54 -2.29 -5.12 -9.05
CA ALA A 54 -3.07 -5.70 -10.14
C ALA A 54 -4.12 -4.76 -10.74
N TYR A 55 -4.33 -3.55 -10.23
CA TYR A 55 -5.35 -2.63 -10.72
C TYR A 55 -5.11 -2.27 -12.19
N SER A 56 -6.05 -2.64 -13.06
CA SER A 56 -5.97 -2.49 -14.52
C SER A 56 -4.78 -3.20 -15.20
N CYS A 57 -4.03 -4.03 -14.47
CA CYS A 57 -2.88 -4.78 -15.01
C CYS A 57 -2.83 -6.24 -14.52
N LEU A 58 -3.97 -6.78 -14.06
CA LEU A 58 -4.05 -8.12 -13.46
C LEU A 58 -3.37 -9.20 -14.31
N SER A 59 -3.76 -9.32 -15.59
CA SER A 59 -3.20 -10.33 -16.49
C SER A 59 -1.68 -10.19 -16.67
N SER A 60 -1.17 -8.95 -16.74
CA SER A 60 0.26 -8.69 -16.88
C SER A 60 1.03 -9.09 -15.62
N THR A 61 0.50 -8.74 -14.44
CA THR A 61 1.13 -9.11 -13.16
C THR A 61 1.10 -10.63 -12.97
N VAL A 62 -0.03 -11.28 -13.26
CA VAL A 62 -0.16 -12.75 -13.19
C VAL A 62 0.84 -13.45 -14.14
N ALA A 63 0.96 -12.97 -15.38
CA ALA A 63 1.91 -13.53 -16.34
C ALA A 63 3.35 -13.34 -15.86
N ALA A 64 3.71 -12.15 -15.31
CA ALA A 64 5.05 -11.90 -14.78
C ALA A 64 5.37 -12.81 -13.59
N ILE A 65 4.43 -13.02 -12.66
CA ILE A 65 4.62 -13.96 -11.56
C ILE A 65 4.86 -15.38 -12.09
N ARG A 66 4.01 -15.86 -12.99
CA ARG A 66 4.02 -17.25 -13.49
C ARG A 66 5.22 -17.53 -14.38
N ASP A 67 5.51 -16.63 -15.33
CA ASP A 67 6.45 -16.91 -16.42
C ASP A 67 7.86 -16.37 -16.15
N MET A 68 7.99 -15.34 -15.27
CA MET A 68 9.28 -14.71 -14.99
C MET A 68 9.82 -15.08 -13.60
N VAL A 69 8.98 -14.98 -12.54
CA VAL A 69 9.44 -15.14 -11.15
C VAL A 69 9.37 -16.60 -10.69
N ALA A 70 8.26 -17.30 -10.91
CA ALA A 70 8.07 -18.67 -10.43
C ALA A 70 9.17 -19.65 -10.86
N PRO A 71 9.68 -19.63 -12.11
CA PRO A 71 10.78 -20.51 -12.53
C PRO A 71 12.10 -20.28 -11.78
N LEU A 72 12.30 -19.07 -11.21
CA LEU A 72 13.49 -18.73 -10.44
C LEU A 72 13.37 -19.11 -8.97
N VAL A 73 12.15 -19.36 -8.48
CA VAL A 73 11.81 -19.56 -7.07
C VAL A 73 11.56 -21.04 -6.75
N ILE A 74 10.83 -21.76 -7.60
CA ILE A 74 10.49 -23.17 -7.36
C ILE A 74 11.76 -24.02 -7.30
N GLY A 75 11.83 -24.90 -6.30
CA GLY A 75 12.97 -25.79 -6.04
C GLY A 75 14.11 -25.15 -5.26
N LYS A 76 14.04 -23.83 -4.99
CA LYS A 76 15.03 -23.15 -4.15
C LYS A 76 14.78 -23.39 -2.66
N PRO A 77 15.83 -23.30 -1.81
CA PRO A 77 15.63 -23.25 -0.37
C PRO A 77 14.77 -22.07 0.05
N ALA A 78 13.76 -22.33 0.88
CA ALA A 78 12.92 -21.27 1.44
C ALA A 78 13.71 -20.47 2.49
N PRO A 79 13.90 -19.14 2.30
CA PRO A 79 14.61 -18.32 3.28
C PRO A 79 13.89 -18.35 4.64
N ALA A 80 14.66 -18.26 5.75
CA ALA A 80 14.09 -18.36 7.09
C ALA A 80 14.47 -17.19 8.02
N THR A 81 15.32 -16.27 7.57
CA THR A 81 15.72 -15.07 8.32
C THR A 81 15.54 -13.82 7.48
N ALA A 82 15.41 -12.68 8.13
CA ALA A 82 15.25 -11.39 7.43
C ALA A 82 16.40 -11.12 6.44
N GLU A 83 17.64 -11.44 6.84
CA GLU A 83 18.81 -11.29 5.98
C GLU A 83 18.75 -12.20 4.75
N ALA A 84 18.37 -13.47 4.93
CA ALA A 84 18.24 -14.40 3.81
C ALA A 84 17.09 -14.01 2.85
N LEU A 85 15.98 -13.46 3.37
CA LEU A 85 14.87 -12.93 2.58
C LEU A 85 15.31 -11.73 1.74
N GLY A 86 16.02 -10.78 2.34
CA GLY A 86 16.58 -9.63 1.63
C GLY A 86 17.58 -10.05 0.54
N ALA A 87 18.47 -11.00 0.83
CA ALA A 87 19.42 -11.53 -0.15
C ALA A 87 18.71 -12.26 -1.30
N PHE A 88 17.65 -13.02 -1.00
CA PHE A 88 16.85 -13.72 -2.02
C PHE A 88 16.10 -12.73 -2.92
N ASN A 89 15.50 -11.67 -2.35
CA ASN A 89 14.87 -10.60 -3.08
C ASN A 89 15.86 -9.92 -4.05
N LEU A 90 17.04 -9.58 -3.57
CA LEU A 90 18.10 -8.97 -4.39
C LEU A 90 18.55 -9.91 -5.52
N GLU A 91 18.63 -11.24 -5.26
CA GLU A 91 18.93 -12.23 -6.32
C GLU A 91 17.84 -12.21 -7.40
N LEU A 92 16.55 -12.16 -7.05
CA LEU A 92 15.44 -12.05 -8.01
C LEU A 92 15.56 -10.78 -8.84
N GLN A 93 15.83 -9.64 -8.22
CA GLN A 93 16.04 -8.37 -8.93
C GLN A 93 17.21 -8.46 -9.91
N LEU A 94 18.33 -9.09 -9.49
CA LEU A 94 19.49 -9.30 -10.35
C LEU A 94 19.16 -10.21 -11.54
N ARG A 95 18.45 -11.31 -11.32
CA ARG A 95 18.06 -12.25 -12.38
C ARG A 95 17.11 -11.63 -13.39
N LEU A 96 16.27 -10.69 -12.95
CA LEU A 96 15.24 -10.05 -13.76
C LEU A 96 15.65 -8.64 -14.26
N HIS A 97 16.88 -8.19 -14.03
CA HIS A 97 17.30 -6.82 -14.31
C HIS A 97 17.11 -6.38 -15.76
N LEU A 98 17.18 -7.31 -16.72
CA LEU A 98 16.93 -7.03 -18.15
C LEU A 98 15.49 -6.59 -18.44
N HIS A 99 14.53 -6.92 -17.56
CA HIS A 99 13.13 -6.54 -17.70
C HIS A 99 12.81 -5.21 -16.99
N GLY A 100 13.80 -4.56 -16.41
CA GLY A 100 13.65 -3.38 -15.59
C GLY A 100 13.31 -3.71 -14.14
N ARG A 101 13.56 -2.75 -13.26
CA ARG A 101 13.31 -2.87 -11.82
C ARG A 101 12.18 -1.94 -11.38
N TYR A 102 11.12 -1.87 -12.20
CA TYR A 102 9.94 -1.04 -11.96
C TYR A 102 8.66 -1.77 -12.37
N GLY A 103 7.52 -1.24 -11.92
CA GLY A 103 6.19 -1.66 -12.37
C GLY A 103 6.01 -3.16 -12.29
N ILE A 104 5.53 -3.79 -13.35
CA ILE A 104 5.10 -5.20 -13.39
C ILE A 104 6.17 -6.18 -12.86
N THR A 105 7.44 -5.96 -13.17
CA THR A 105 8.53 -6.81 -12.65
C THR A 105 8.59 -6.74 -11.12
N MET A 106 8.52 -5.54 -10.55
CA MET A 106 8.58 -5.36 -9.11
C MET A 106 7.28 -5.75 -8.42
N PHE A 107 6.13 -5.61 -9.07
CA PHE A 107 4.85 -6.11 -8.55
C PHE A 107 4.88 -7.64 -8.40
N ALA A 108 5.44 -8.34 -9.39
CA ALA A 108 5.60 -9.79 -9.34
C ALA A 108 6.60 -10.24 -8.25
N ILE A 109 7.72 -9.55 -8.11
CA ILE A 109 8.69 -9.79 -7.02
C ILE A 109 8.05 -9.53 -5.66
N SER A 110 7.30 -8.42 -5.52
CA SER A 110 6.61 -8.07 -4.27
C SER A 110 5.69 -9.18 -3.78
N ALA A 111 4.87 -9.74 -4.70
CA ALA A 111 3.94 -10.82 -4.36
C ALA A 111 4.65 -12.04 -3.78
N VAL A 112 5.75 -12.43 -4.38
CA VAL A 112 6.55 -13.60 -3.94
C VAL A 112 7.30 -13.30 -2.65
N ASP A 113 7.88 -12.12 -2.53
CA ASP A 113 8.59 -11.67 -1.33
C ASP A 113 7.67 -11.68 -0.11
N ILE A 114 6.47 -11.09 -0.23
CA ILE A 114 5.46 -11.08 0.86
C ILE A 114 5.12 -12.51 1.30
N ALA A 115 4.88 -13.43 0.35
CA ALA A 115 4.57 -14.82 0.67
C ALA A 115 5.74 -15.55 1.37
N LEU A 116 6.98 -15.25 1.01
CA LEU A 116 8.17 -15.84 1.65
C LEU A 116 8.38 -15.29 3.07
N TRP A 117 8.11 -14.00 3.30
CA TRP A 117 8.13 -13.42 4.64
C TRP A 117 7.03 -14.03 5.53
N ASP A 118 5.84 -14.28 4.98
CA ASP A 118 4.75 -14.99 5.68
C ASP A 118 5.20 -16.39 6.13
N ILE A 119 5.84 -17.15 5.22
CA ILE A 119 6.41 -18.48 5.56
C ILE A 119 7.47 -18.38 6.64
N ALA A 120 8.39 -17.43 6.56
CA ALA A 120 9.48 -17.30 7.52
C ALA A 120 8.97 -16.97 8.92
N ALA A 121 8.01 -16.05 9.02
CA ALA A 121 7.35 -15.70 10.28
C ALA A 121 6.54 -16.88 10.86
N LYS A 122 5.77 -17.60 10.02
CA LYS A 122 5.07 -18.84 10.41
C LYS A 122 6.02 -19.92 10.92
N ARG A 123 7.16 -20.12 10.25
CA ARG A 123 8.20 -21.05 10.67
C ARG A 123 8.79 -20.70 12.04
N ALA A 124 8.92 -19.42 12.32
CA ALA A 124 9.37 -18.93 13.62
C ALA A 124 8.27 -18.99 14.71
N GLY A 125 7.03 -19.33 14.36
CA GLY A 125 5.88 -19.31 15.27
C GLY A 125 5.51 -17.91 15.75
N LYS A 126 5.84 -16.87 14.98
CA LYS A 126 5.65 -15.46 15.33
C LYS A 126 4.79 -14.75 14.28
N SER A 127 4.02 -13.71 14.69
CA SER A 127 3.51 -12.75 13.74
C SER A 127 4.67 -12.02 13.04
N LEU A 128 4.45 -11.48 11.84
CA LEU A 128 5.51 -10.76 11.13
C LEU A 128 6.02 -9.57 11.98
N ALA A 129 5.15 -8.88 12.68
CA ALA A 129 5.55 -7.78 13.55
C ALA A 129 6.49 -8.26 14.67
N ARG A 130 6.19 -9.40 15.32
CA ARG A 130 7.09 -10.01 16.33
C ARG A 130 8.33 -10.67 15.73
N PHE A 131 8.30 -11.03 14.47
CA PHE A 131 9.49 -11.52 13.77
C PHE A 131 10.49 -10.38 13.52
N LEU A 132 10.00 -9.15 13.34
CA LEU A 132 10.78 -7.94 13.06
C LEU A 132 11.12 -7.12 14.30
N SER A 133 10.31 -7.19 15.36
CA SER A 133 10.46 -6.38 16.58
C SER A 133 10.10 -7.15 17.83
N ASP A 134 10.84 -6.94 18.91
CA ASP A 134 10.53 -7.55 20.23
C ASP A 134 9.33 -6.87 20.92
N SER A 135 8.97 -5.66 20.52
CA SER A 135 7.90 -4.87 21.14
C SER A 135 7.02 -4.18 20.08
N PRO A 136 6.34 -4.95 19.20
CA PRO A 136 5.47 -4.35 18.21
C PRO A 136 4.22 -3.76 18.84
N ARG A 137 3.63 -2.76 18.17
CA ARG A 137 2.33 -2.18 18.56
C ARG A 137 1.22 -3.20 18.32
N ALA A 138 0.29 -3.33 19.28
CA ALA A 138 -0.89 -4.19 19.14
C ALA A 138 -1.99 -3.53 18.30
N THR A 139 -2.02 -2.19 18.28
CA THR A 139 -2.94 -1.38 17.48
C THR A 139 -2.16 -0.31 16.74
N ILE A 140 -2.64 0.07 15.57
CA ILE A 140 -2.04 1.12 14.74
C ILE A 140 -3.09 2.12 14.29
N PRO A 141 -2.77 3.43 14.20
CA PRO A 141 -3.71 4.42 13.72
C PRO A 141 -3.95 4.26 12.22
N ALA A 142 -5.21 4.42 11.80
CA ALA A 142 -5.63 4.27 10.42
C ALA A 142 -6.42 5.47 9.93
N TYR A 143 -6.29 5.79 8.65
CA TYR A 143 -7.09 6.81 7.98
C TYR A 143 -8.04 6.23 6.93
N ALA A 144 -9.18 6.91 6.73
CA ALA A 144 -10.09 6.61 5.65
C ALA A 144 -9.53 7.21 4.35
N SER A 145 -9.19 6.35 3.39
CA SER A 145 -8.77 6.77 2.05
C SER A 145 -9.98 6.75 1.12
N LEU A 146 -10.61 7.91 0.93
CA LEU A 146 -11.83 8.07 0.13
C LEU A 146 -11.47 8.12 -1.37
N VAL A 147 -12.34 7.56 -2.21
CA VAL A 147 -12.22 7.71 -3.67
C VAL A 147 -12.49 9.15 -4.11
N ARG A 148 -12.19 9.45 -5.38
CA ARG A 148 -12.55 10.74 -5.97
C ARG A 148 -14.03 10.78 -6.30
N TYR A 149 -14.79 11.60 -5.59
CA TYR A 149 -16.22 11.82 -5.84
C TYR A 149 -16.49 12.97 -6.82
N GLY A 150 -15.62 13.99 -6.84
CA GLY A 150 -15.72 15.17 -7.71
C GLY A 150 -16.79 16.17 -7.32
N GLU A 151 -17.84 15.73 -6.65
CA GLU A 151 -18.97 16.57 -6.23
C GLU A 151 -18.90 16.94 -4.75
N PRO A 152 -18.88 18.24 -4.38
CA PRO A 152 -18.76 18.68 -2.98
C PRO A 152 -19.79 18.04 -2.02
N ALA A 153 -21.01 17.80 -2.50
CA ALA A 153 -22.06 17.18 -1.70
C ALA A 153 -21.76 15.72 -1.36
N LEU A 154 -21.19 14.94 -2.31
CA LEU A 154 -20.78 13.58 -2.08
C LEU A 154 -19.54 13.52 -1.18
N VAL A 155 -18.56 14.40 -1.40
CA VAL A 155 -17.39 14.52 -0.52
C VAL A 155 -17.82 14.74 0.92
N ARG A 156 -18.66 15.72 1.17
CA ARG A 156 -19.23 15.99 2.50
C ARG A 156 -19.85 14.76 3.12
N ARG A 157 -20.77 14.11 2.39
CA ARG A 157 -21.50 12.93 2.86
C ARG A 157 -20.56 11.81 3.30
N PHE A 158 -19.57 11.45 2.46
CA PHE A 158 -18.70 10.32 2.75
C PHE A 158 -17.64 10.65 3.81
N VAL A 159 -17.22 11.90 3.90
CA VAL A 159 -16.37 12.38 4.98
C VAL A 159 -17.09 12.30 6.33
N GLU A 160 -18.33 12.83 6.41
CA GLU A 160 -19.16 12.75 7.61
C GLU A 160 -19.39 11.28 8.02
N GLN A 161 -19.64 10.39 7.06
CA GLN A 161 -19.81 8.97 7.31
C GLN A 161 -18.51 8.34 7.87
N ALA A 162 -17.35 8.62 7.28
CA ALA A 162 -16.07 8.09 7.76
C ALA A 162 -15.76 8.56 9.20
N VAL A 163 -16.02 9.82 9.51
CA VAL A 163 -15.87 10.36 10.87
C VAL A 163 -16.84 9.67 11.84
N ALA A 164 -18.09 9.46 11.46
CA ALA A 164 -19.08 8.75 12.27
C ALA A 164 -18.74 7.26 12.48
N GLU A 165 -18.00 6.63 11.54
CA GLU A 165 -17.47 5.28 11.66
C GLU A 165 -16.18 5.19 12.50
N GLY A 166 -15.71 6.31 13.07
CA GLY A 166 -14.61 6.35 14.04
C GLY A 166 -13.25 6.73 13.47
N TYR A 167 -13.16 7.14 12.19
CA TYR A 167 -11.89 7.63 11.65
C TYR A 167 -11.54 9.01 12.21
N ARG A 168 -10.26 9.20 12.56
CA ARG A 168 -9.71 10.48 13.03
C ARG A 168 -8.78 11.14 12.01
N ASP A 169 -8.57 10.46 10.90
CA ASP A 169 -7.77 10.89 9.77
C ASP A 169 -8.50 10.55 8.48
N VAL A 170 -8.56 11.47 7.54
CA VAL A 170 -9.25 11.28 6.26
C VAL A 170 -8.37 11.76 5.11
N LYS A 171 -8.20 10.90 4.09
CA LYS A 171 -7.58 11.24 2.81
C LYS A 171 -8.66 11.39 1.75
N LEU A 172 -8.65 12.54 1.08
CA LEU A 172 -9.42 12.79 -0.13
C LEU A 172 -8.59 12.40 -1.35
N HIS A 173 -9.27 12.16 -2.48
CA HIS A 173 -8.63 12.12 -3.81
C HIS A 173 -9.17 13.26 -4.70
N GLU A 174 -9.53 14.36 -4.08
CA GLU A 174 -10.12 15.51 -4.76
C GLU A 174 -9.06 16.46 -5.31
N ILE A 175 -9.34 17.01 -6.51
CA ILE A 175 -8.39 17.85 -7.23
C ILE A 175 -8.89 19.30 -7.40
N THR A 176 -10.15 19.59 -7.02
CA THR A 176 -10.76 20.91 -7.12
C THR A 176 -10.93 21.56 -5.76
N LEU A 177 -10.71 22.87 -5.68
CA LEU A 177 -10.83 23.60 -4.42
C LEU A 177 -12.21 23.44 -3.75
N PRO A 178 -13.36 23.55 -4.46
CA PRO A 178 -14.66 23.38 -3.81
C PRO A 178 -14.87 22.00 -3.17
N ALA A 179 -14.36 20.93 -3.79
CA ALA A 179 -14.47 19.59 -3.26
C ALA A 179 -13.58 19.40 -2.00
N ILE A 180 -12.36 19.93 -2.02
CA ILE A 180 -11.44 19.88 -0.86
C ILE A 180 -12.00 20.73 0.29
N GLU A 181 -12.53 21.92 0.03
CA GLU A 181 -13.19 22.78 1.03
C GLU A 181 -14.40 22.10 1.67
N ALA A 182 -15.19 21.37 0.87
CA ALA A 182 -16.32 20.58 1.38
C ALA A 182 -15.82 19.48 2.35
N GLY A 183 -14.73 18.81 2.02
CA GLY A 183 -14.07 17.84 2.91
C GLY A 183 -13.62 18.48 4.23
N ARG A 184 -12.90 19.61 4.18
CA ARG A 184 -12.45 20.32 5.41
C ARG A 184 -13.62 20.73 6.28
N THR A 185 -14.69 21.27 5.65
CA THR A 185 -15.88 21.67 6.39
C THR A 185 -16.56 20.47 7.07
N ALA A 186 -16.57 19.32 6.41
CA ALA A 186 -17.21 18.11 6.92
C ALA A 186 -16.46 17.45 8.08
N VAL A 187 -15.10 17.42 8.04
CA VAL A 187 -14.30 16.80 9.12
C VAL A 187 -14.17 17.71 10.36
N GLY A 188 -14.42 19.02 10.24
CA GLY A 188 -14.15 19.98 11.32
C GLY A 188 -12.65 20.22 11.54
N GLU A 189 -12.27 20.79 12.69
CA GLU A 189 -10.88 21.18 12.98
C GLU A 189 -10.06 20.05 13.63
N ASP A 190 -10.70 19.12 14.33
CA ASP A 190 -10.05 18.09 15.15
C ASP A 190 -9.57 16.87 14.34
N VAL A 191 -10.11 16.66 13.13
CA VAL A 191 -9.74 15.54 12.25
C VAL A 191 -8.70 15.98 11.24
N ARG A 192 -7.60 15.23 11.14
CA ARG A 192 -6.58 15.48 10.12
C ARG A 192 -7.12 15.17 8.73
N LEU A 193 -6.91 16.11 7.81
CA LEU A 193 -7.32 15.98 6.42
C LEU A 193 -6.10 16.05 5.51
N THR A 194 -6.07 15.16 4.53
CA THR A 194 -5.09 15.15 3.45
C THR A 194 -5.78 15.06 2.10
N THR A 195 -5.07 15.37 1.04
CA THR A 195 -5.58 15.12 -0.32
C THR A 195 -4.49 14.51 -1.19
N ASP A 196 -4.88 13.48 -1.94
CA ASP A 196 -4.08 12.88 -2.99
C ASP A 196 -4.56 13.42 -4.34
N VAL A 197 -3.67 14.07 -5.03
CA VAL A 197 -3.96 14.69 -6.31
C VAL A 197 -3.71 13.73 -7.48
N ASN A 198 -2.98 12.63 -7.24
CA ASN A 198 -2.56 11.66 -8.25
C ASN A 198 -2.00 12.34 -9.51
N CYS A 199 -1.07 13.27 -9.32
CA CYS A 199 -0.38 14.02 -10.38
C CYS A 199 -1.27 14.87 -11.30
N ASN A 200 -2.51 15.22 -10.87
CA ASN A 200 -3.46 15.91 -11.76
C ASN A 200 -3.27 17.43 -11.85
N TRP A 201 -2.43 18.04 -11.02
CA TRP A 201 -2.20 19.48 -11.16
C TRP A 201 -1.00 19.76 -12.09
N PRO A 202 -1.20 20.51 -13.19
CA PRO A 202 -0.10 21.23 -13.82
C PRO A 202 0.63 22.10 -12.78
N LEU A 203 1.90 22.37 -12.99
CA LEU A 203 2.73 23.09 -11.99
C LEU A 203 2.14 24.47 -11.63
N ASP A 204 1.59 25.21 -12.61
CA ASP A 204 0.94 26.48 -12.34
C ASP A 204 -0.29 26.31 -11.45
N THR A 205 -1.12 25.29 -11.73
CA THR A 205 -2.26 24.96 -10.86
C THR A 205 -1.80 24.54 -9.47
N ALA A 206 -0.72 23.77 -9.34
CA ALA A 206 -0.17 23.47 -8.02
C ALA A 206 0.23 24.74 -7.27
N HIS A 207 0.86 25.70 -7.95
CA HIS A 207 1.20 27.00 -7.35
C HIS A 207 -0.05 27.82 -6.93
N GLU A 208 -1.15 27.70 -7.64
CA GLU A 208 -2.43 28.31 -7.28
C GLU A 208 -3.10 27.61 -6.08
N MET A 209 -3.05 26.28 -6.06
CA MET A 209 -3.76 25.47 -5.06
C MET A 209 -3.04 25.38 -3.70
N MET A 210 -1.71 25.32 -3.67
CA MET A 210 -0.94 25.12 -2.43
C MET A 210 -1.22 26.17 -1.34
N PRO A 211 -1.39 27.49 -1.63
CA PRO A 211 -1.83 28.47 -0.61
C PRO A 211 -3.19 28.12 0.03
N HIS A 212 -4.11 27.59 -0.75
CA HIS A 212 -5.40 27.13 -0.24
C HIS A 212 -5.24 25.89 0.66
N MET A 213 -4.40 24.94 0.29
CA MET A 213 -4.10 23.76 1.12
C MET A 213 -3.52 24.17 2.48
N LYS A 214 -2.64 25.18 2.48
CA LYS A 214 -2.12 25.76 3.72
C LYS A 214 -3.23 26.39 4.57
N ARG A 215 -4.09 27.20 3.96
CA ARG A 215 -5.23 27.85 4.65
C ARG A 215 -6.22 26.84 5.23
N LEU A 216 -6.46 25.73 4.50
CA LEU A 216 -7.34 24.66 4.94
C LEU A 216 -6.69 23.74 5.97
N GLY A 217 -5.43 23.93 6.30
CA GLY A 217 -4.70 23.12 7.30
C GLY A 217 -4.59 21.65 6.90
N LEU A 218 -4.31 21.37 5.62
CA LEU A 218 -4.08 20.00 5.18
C LEU A 218 -2.79 19.46 5.82
N TYR A 219 -2.86 18.22 6.29
CA TYR A 219 -1.72 17.56 6.94
C TYR A 219 -0.62 17.21 5.91
N TRP A 220 -1.01 16.76 4.71
CA TRP A 220 -0.16 16.71 3.52
C TRP A 220 -0.97 16.88 2.22
N VAL A 221 -0.24 17.20 1.14
CA VAL A 221 -0.69 17.03 -0.24
C VAL A 221 0.13 15.91 -0.87
N GLU A 222 -0.54 14.92 -1.45
CA GLU A 222 0.07 13.73 -2.04
C GLU A 222 0.15 13.90 -3.56
N GLU A 223 1.31 13.59 -4.14
CA GLU A 223 1.59 13.62 -5.57
C GLU A 223 0.99 14.85 -6.32
N PRO A 224 1.32 16.10 -5.92
CA PRO A 224 0.67 17.28 -6.48
C PRO A 224 0.89 17.46 -7.98
N VAL A 225 2.05 17.04 -8.51
CA VAL A 225 2.47 17.30 -9.90
C VAL A 225 3.03 16.05 -10.58
N PHE A 226 3.02 16.04 -11.91
CA PHE A 226 3.72 15.04 -12.71
C PHE A 226 5.04 15.61 -13.24
N PRO A 227 6.15 14.84 -13.23
CA PRO A 227 6.27 13.50 -12.66
C PRO A 227 6.37 13.51 -11.12
N PRO A 228 5.84 12.47 -10.43
CA PRO A 228 5.81 12.42 -8.96
C PRO A 228 7.19 12.19 -8.30
N ASP A 229 8.23 11.93 -9.09
CA ASP A 229 9.62 11.76 -8.67
C ASP A 229 10.51 12.97 -8.99
N ASP A 230 9.94 14.10 -9.43
CA ASP A 230 10.67 15.37 -9.55
C ASP A 230 10.93 15.96 -8.16
N ALA A 231 11.97 15.44 -7.51
CA ALA A 231 12.36 15.82 -6.16
C ALA A 231 12.58 17.33 -5.99
N ALA A 232 13.11 18.01 -7.02
CA ALA A 232 13.39 19.44 -6.96
C ALA A 232 12.09 20.26 -6.91
N THR A 233 11.12 19.93 -7.75
CA THR A 233 9.80 20.58 -7.79
C THR A 233 9.03 20.30 -6.50
N LEU A 234 8.99 19.05 -6.01
CA LEU A 234 8.32 18.70 -4.76
C LEU A 234 8.90 19.46 -3.56
N ALA A 235 10.25 19.47 -3.41
CA ALA A 235 10.92 20.24 -2.35
C ALA A 235 10.65 21.75 -2.47
N GLY A 236 10.61 22.27 -3.69
CA GLY A 236 10.31 23.68 -3.97
C GLY A 236 8.91 24.08 -3.53
N LEU A 237 7.89 23.24 -3.83
CA LEU A 237 6.51 23.45 -3.39
C LEU A 237 6.38 23.38 -1.87
N GLU A 238 6.93 22.34 -1.24
CA GLU A 238 6.90 22.16 0.21
C GLU A 238 7.53 23.35 0.92
N LYS A 239 8.76 23.74 0.52
CA LYS A 239 9.48 24.87 1.11
C LYS A 239 8.76 26.19 0.93
N LYS A 240 8.21 26.45 -0.28
CA LYS A 240 7.57 27.73 -0.62
C LYS A 240 6.27 27.95 0.15
N TYR A 241 5.47 26.91 0.31
CA TYR A 241 4.13 27.03 0.87
C TYR A 241 4.00 26.53 2.31
N GLY A 242 4.97 25.74 2.79
CA GLY A 242 4.97 25.18 4.15
C GLY A 242 3.81 24.21 4.37
N VAL A 243 3.48 23.42 3.35
CA VAL A 243 2.54 22.28 3.40
C VAL A 243 3.35 21.04 3.12
N ALA A 244 3.26 20.04 3.99
CA ALA A 244 3.98 18.80 3.81
C ALA A 244 3.57 18.10 2.51
N ILE A 245 4.54 17.48 1.83
CA ILE A 245 4.31 16.67 0.64
C ILE A 245 4.56 15.20 0.96
N ALA A 246 3.65 14.36 0.49
CA ALA A 246 3.76 12.92 0.48
C ALA A 246 3.89 12.42 -0.97
N SER A 247 4.72 11.41 -1.20
CA SER A 247 4.91 10.81 -2.54
C SER A 247 5.62 9.47 -2.44
N GLY A 248 5.54 8.69 -3.52
CA GLY A 248 6.33 7.46 -3.67
C GLY A 248 5.51 6.19 -3.82
N GLU A 249 4.18 6.25 -3.93
CA GLU A 249 3.33 5.07 -4.08
C GLU A 249 3.68 4.21 -5.31
N ASN A 250 4.24 4.83 -6.35
CA ASN A 250 4.63 4.18 -7.60
C ASN A 250 6.14 3.96 -7.71
N ALA A 251 6.93 4.44 -6.76
CA ALA A 251 8.38 4.21 -6.73
C ALA A 251 8.69 2.76 -6.34
N CYS A 252 9.72 2.20 -6.99
CA CYS A 252 10.19 0.85 -6.75
C CYS A 252 11.61 0.90 -6.16
N THR A 253 11.88 0.03 -5.19
CA THR A 253 13.17 -0.10 -4.52
C THR A 253 13.65 1.13 -3.73
N ALA A 254 14.46 0.92 -2.73
CA ALA A 254 15.11 2.00 -1.97
C ALA A 254 15.98 2.92 -2.86
N VAL A 255 16.43 2.43 -4.02
CA VAL A 255 17.24 3.22 -4.97
C VAL A 255 16.44 4.37 -5.60
N GLU A 256 15.18 4.14 -5.95
CA GLU A 256 14.31 5.23 -6.45
C GLU A 256 13.96 6.19 -5.31
N PHE A 257 13.61 5.65 -4.14
CA PHE A 257 13.33 6.45 -2.95
C PHE A 257 14.50 7.33 -2.50
N ALA A 258 15.75 6.94 -2.77
CA ALA A 258 16.91 7.75 -2.42
C ALA A 258 16.93 9.14 -3.10
N ARG A 259 16.18 9.33 -4.19
CA ARG A 259 16.03 10.63 -4.86
C ARG A 259 15.00 11.53 -4.18
N THR A 260 13.90 10.97 -3.71
CA THR A 260 12.75 11.72 -3.21
C THR A 260 12.72 11.86 -1.69
N VAL A 261 13.18 10.87 -0.94
CA VAL A 261 13.18 10.91 0.54
C VAL A 261 13.81 12.17 1.13
N PRO A 262 14.97 12.68 0.64
CA PRO A 262 15.51 13.94 1.17
C PRO A 262 14.63 15.17 0.91
N ALA A 263 13.79 15.11 -0.13
CA ALA A 263 13.06 16.23 -0.70
C ALA A 263 11.62 16.40 -0.19
N ILE A 264 11.03 15.35 0.42
CA ILE A 264 9.63 15.33 0.86
C ILE A 264 9.53 15.02 2.34
N THR A 265 8.39 15.37 2.96
CA THR A 265 8.16 15.07 4.38
C THR A 265 7.76 13.60 4.59
N PHE A 266 6.88 13.03 3.76
CA PHE A 266 6.30 11.70 3.95
C PHE A 266 6.56 10.77 2.77
N PRO A 267 7.58 9.90 2.83
CA PRO A 267 7.75 8.81 1.86
C PRO A 267 6.62 7.77 1.99
N GLN A 268 6.08 7.32 0.85
CA GLN A 268 4.91 6.43 0.80
C GLN A 268 5.21 5.13 0.03
N PRO A 269 6.08 4.24 0.53
CA PRO A 269 6.29 2.95 -0.12
C PRO A 269 5.01 2.10 -0.09
N SER A 270 4.76 1.42 -1.19
CA SER A 270 3.65 0.48 -1.37
C SER A 270 4.20 -0.94 -1.36
N VAL A 271 3.89 -1.75 -0.33
CA VAL A 271 4.50 -3.07 -0.13
C VAL A 271 4.30 -4.01 -1.33
N ILE A 272 3.16 -3.90 -2.04
CA ILE A 272 2.86 -4.71 -3.23
C ILE A 272 3.44 -4.15 -4.54
N LYS A 273 4.12 -2.99 -4.50
CA LYS A 273 4.74 -2.34 -5.66
C LYS A 273 6.25 -2.19 -5.51
N VAL A 274 6.73 -1.86 -4.31
CA VAL A 274 8.12 -1.44 -4.05
C VAL A 274 9.16 -2.55 -4.24
N GLY A 275 8.75 -3.80 -4.23
CA GLY A 275 9.60 -4.98 -4.23
C GLY A 275 9.37 -5.87 -3.00
N GLY A 276 8.21 -5.73 -2.35
CA GLY A 276 7.81 -6.52 -1.20
C GLY A 276 8.31 -5.94 0.13
N ILE A 277 8.22 -6.75 1.16
CA ILE A 277 8.63 -6.41 2.53
C ILE A 277 10.14 -6.10 2.59
N SER A 278 10.96 -6.84 1.85
CA SER A 278 12.41 -6.65 1.84
C SER A 278 12.81 -5.23 1.42
N GLU A 279 12.30 -4.74 0.29
CA GLU A 279 12.58 -3.38 -0.17
C GLU A 279 11.87 -2.32 0.68
N PHE A 280 10.66 -2.61 1.17
CA PHE A 280 9.95 -1.72 2.08
C PHE A 280 10.80 -1.41 3.32
N LEU A 281 11.43 -2.42 3.94
CA LEU A 281 12.31 -2.23 5.08
C LEU A 281 13.54 -1.38 4.73
N CYS A 282 14.11 -1.56 3.54
CA CYS A 282 15.21 -0.72 3.05
C CYS A 282 14.77 0.76 2.90
N VAL A 283 13.55 1.01 2.42
CA VAL A 283 12.98 2.37 2.34
C VAL A 283 12.77 2.96 3.73
N CYS A 284 12.30 2.17 4.69
CA CYS A 284 12.17 2.63 6.07
C CYS A 284 13.53 3.03 6.67
N ASP A 285 14.56 2.21 6.48
CA ASP A 285 15.90 2.51 6.98
C ASP A 285 16.48 3.77 6.33
N LEU A 286 16.24 3.96 5.03
CA LEU A 286 16.60 5.18 4.32
C LEU A 286 15.85 6.40 4.88
N ALA A 287 14.53 6.30 5.07
CA ALA A 287 13.70 7.37 5.63
C ALA A 287 14.17 7.75 7.04
N LYS A 288 14.43 6.75 7.89
CA LYS A 288 14.96 6.94 9.24
C LYS A 288 16.32 7.67 9.23
N ALA A 289 17.22 7.32 8.32
CA ALA A 289 18.52 7.99 8.17
C ALA A 289 18.37 9.48 7.80
N HIS A 290 17.26 9.86 7.16
CA HIS A 290 16.92 11.24 6.82
C HIS A 290 15.96 11.91 7.81
N GLY A 291 15.63 11.26 8.94
CA GLY A 291 14.69 11.79 9.93
C GLY A 291 13.26 11.94 9.41
N LYS A 292 12.87 11.11 8.45
CA LYS A 292 11.54 11.11 7.82
C LYS A 292 10.62 10.06 8.43
N THR A 293 9.32 10.33 8.44
CA THR A 293 8.29 9.38 8.84
C THR A 293 7.66 8.77 7.61
N VAL A 294 7.62 7.45 7.55
CA VAL A 294 6.99 6.70 6.45
C VAL A 294 5.48 6.66 6.67
N MET A 295 4.73 7.01 5.61
CA MET A 295 3.27 6.90 5.54
C MET A 295 2.92 5.90 4.44
N PRO A 296 2.84 4.60 4.73
CA PRO A 296 2.69 3.58 3.70
C PRO A 296 1.42 3.77 2.86
N HIS A 297 1.57 3.65 1.53
CA HIS A 297 0.45 3.53 0.62
C HIS A 297 -0.09 2.10 0.66
N ALA A 298 -1.35 1.88 1.05
CA ALA A 298 -1.91 0.55 1.27
C ALA A 298 -3.41 0.38 0.93
N PRO A 299 -3.92 0.88 -0.20
CA PRO A 299 -5.33 0.73 -0.57
C PRO A 299 -5.63 -0.68 -1.10
N TYR A 300 -5.32 -1.72 -0.32
CA TYR A 300 -5.43 -3.13 -0.69
C TYR A 300 -6.41 -3.87 0.20
N PHE A 301 -6.74 -5.13 -0.19
CA PHE A 301 -7.64 -6.01 0.55
C PHE A 301 -7.17 -7.48 0.53
N GLY A 302 -5.90 -7.70 0.22
CA GLY A 302 -5.24 -9.01 0.21
C GLY A 302 -4.16 -9.14 1.29
N PRO A 303 -3.22 -10.08 1.13
CA PRO A 303 -2.06 -10.23 2.01
C PRO A 303 -1.25 -8.96 2.23
N GLY A 304 -1.15 -8.09 1.19
CA GLY A 304 -0.46 -6.79 1.28
C GLY A 304 -1.06 -5.83 2.31
N TYR A 305 -2.37 -5.89 2.54
CA TYR A 305 -3.03 -5.16 3.62
C TYR A 305 -2.43 -5.55 4.98
N TRP A 306 -2.41 -6.84 5.27
CA TRP A 306 -1.91 -7.37 6.54
C TRP A 306 -0.40 -7.22 6.68
N ALA A 307 0.34 -7.40 5.58
CA ALA A 307 1.78 -7.13 5.55
C ALA A 307 2.08 -5.68 5.95
N THR A 308 1.34 -4.70 5.39
CA THR A 308 1.52 -3.29 5.74
C THR A 308 1.16 -3.02 7.20
N ALA A 309 0.07 -3.58 7.70
CA ALA A 309 -0.32 -3.44 9.11
C ALA A 309 0.76 -3.98 10.06
N GLN A 310 1.31 -5.16 9.77
CA GLN A 310 2.40 -5.77 10.52
C GLN A 310 3.68 -4.94 10.48
N LEU A 311 4.02 -4.37 9.32
CA LEU A 311 5.20 -3.50 9.16
C LEU A 311 5.07 -2.21 9.97
N ILE A 312 3.91 -1.55 9.92
CA ILE A 312 3.64 -0.37 10.74
C ILE A 312 3.73 -0.73 12.22
N ALA A 313 3.19 -1.87 12.64
CA ALA A 313 3.26 -2.31 14.03
C ALA A 313 4.69 -2.55 14.52
N ALA A 314 5.54 -3.08 13.64
CA ALA A 314 6.94 -3.40 13.97
C ALA A 314 7.87 -2.17 13.98
N ARG A 315 7.50 -1.07 13.30
CA ARG A 315 8.40 0.06 13.04
C ARG A 315 7.86 1.37 13.61
N GLU A 316 8.64 2.03 14.44
CA GLU A 316 8.31 3.34 15.04
C GLU A 316 8.32 4.49 14.01
N ASP A 317 9.11 4.35 12.96
CA ASP A 317 9.23 5.30 11.87
C ASP A 317 8.13 5.17 10.79
N CYS A 318 7.20 4.21 10.96
CA CYS A 318 5.97 4.09 10.18
C CYS A 318 4.77 4.54 11.03
N ALA A 319 3.93 5.46 10.53
CA ALA A 319 2.95 6.11 11.38
C ALA A 319 1.49 5.70 11.12
N LEU A 320 0.94 6.00 9.94
CA LEU A 320 -0.47 5.85 9.65
C LEU A 320 -0.72 4.72 8.65
N PHE A 321 -1.78 3.96 8.88
CA PHE A 321 -2.23 2.90 7.99
C PHE A 321 -3.31 3.43 7.04
N GLU A 322 -3.14 3.24 5.74
CA GLU A 322 -4.14 3.54 4.73
C GLU A 322 -5.20 2.46 4.66
N ARG A 323 -6.44 2.79 5.01
CA ARG A 323 -7.56 1.90 4.79
C ARG A 323 -8.45 2.44 3.68
N PHE A 324 -8.46 1.76 2.54
CA PHE A 324 -9.27 2.18 1.41
C PHE A 324 -10.75 2.14 1.76
N TYR A 325 -11.44 3.26 1.53
CA TYR A 325 -12.82 3.47 1.96
C TYR A 325 -13.81 3.06 0.88
N LEU A 326 -13.94 1.75 0.73
CA LEU A 326 -14.94 1.14 -0.16
C LEU A 326 -15.67 0.00 0.54
N LYS A 327 -16.75 -0.49 -0.11
CA LYS A 327 -17.52 -1.67 0.31
C LYS A 327 -17.32 -2.77 -0.74
N PRO A 328 -16.34 -3.67 -0.57
CA PRO A 328 -16.21 -4.84 -1.43
C PRO A 328 -17.36 -5.83 -1.17
N ASP A 329 -17.70 -6.63 -2.17
CA ASP A 329 -18.70 -7.70 -2.07
C ASP A 329 -18.23 -8.87 -1.17
N GLY A 330 -16.93 -8.90 -0.87
CA GLY A 330 -16.29 -9.82 0.06
C GLY A 330 -14.78 -9.64 0.05
N PHE A 331 -14.09 -10.52 0.75
CA PHE A 331 -12.63 -10.54 0.85
C PHE A 331 -12.10 -11.91 0.43
N CYS A 332 -10.85 -11.99 -0.01
CA CYS A 332 -10.20 -13.27 -0.29
C CYS A 332 -9.67 -14.00 0.96
N GLY A 333 -9.84 -13.41 2.11
CA GLY A 333 -9.53 -13.93 3.44
C GLY A 333 -10.61 -13.51 4.43
N HIS A 334 -10.28 -13.48 5.71
CA HIS A 334 -11.19 -12.99 6.72
C HIS A 334 -11.54 -11.50 6.56
N ASP A 335 -12.64 -11.08 7.13
CA ASP A 335 -13.14 -9.71 7.05
C ASP A 335 -12.14 -8.70 7.60
N ILE A 336 -12.09 -7.55 6.95
CA ILE A 336 -11.26 -6.42 7.37
C ILE A 336 -12.11 -5.49 8.23
N PRO A 337 -11.83 -5.39 9.54
CA PRO A 337 -12.65 -4.62 10.45
C PRO A 337 -12.59 -3.11 10.17
N LEU A 338 -13.64 -2.40 10.59
CA LEU A 338 -13.59 -0.94 10.70
C LEU A 338 -12.69 -0.54 11.88
N PRO A 339 -12.10 0.66 11.84
CA PRO A 339 -11.31 1.14 12.96
C PRO A 339 -12.18 1.34 14.20
N ASN A 340 -11.57 1.17 15.36
CA ASN A 340 -12.13 1.56 16.63
C ASN A 340 -11.41 2.81 17.12
N ASP A 341 -12.13 3.94 17.21
CA ASP A 341 -11.56 5.22 17.62
C ASP A 341 -10.28 5.64 16.86
N GLY A 342 -10.27 5.40 15.54
CA GLY A 342 -9.15 5.70 14.65
C GLY A 342 -8.04 4.66 14.63
N PHE A 343 -8.18 3.53 15.32
CA PHE A 343 -7.18 2.46 15.38
C PHE A 343 -7.70 1.14 14.84
N ILE A 344 -6.83 0.36 14.25
CA ILE A 344 -7.08 -1.03 13.87
C ILE A 344 -6.19 -1.97 14.69
N ASP A 345 -6.71 -3.14 15.01
CA ASP A 345 -5.98 -4.21 15.67
C ASP A 345 -5.03 -4.88 14.68
N VAL A 346 -3.82 -5.21 15.14
CA VAL A 346 -2.83 -5.95 14.36
C VAL A 346 -2.87 -7.42 14.79
N PRO A 347 -3.11 -8.37 13.88
CA PRO A 347 -3.14 -9.79 14.23
C PRO A 347 -1.82 -10.28 14.83
N ASP A 348 -1.89 -11.03 15.93
CA ASP A 348 -0.71 -11.66 16.57
C ASP A 348 -0.56 -13.15 16.19
N ALA A 349 -1.33 -13.64 15.23
CA ALA A 349 -1.19 -14.98 14.68
C ALA A 349 0.12 -15.11 13.86
N PRO A 350 0.74 -16.32 13.79
CA PRO A 350 1.96 -16.54 13.03
C PRO A 350 1.82 -16.14 11.55
N GLY A 351 2.84 -15.48 11.01
CA GLY A 351 2.83 -14.95 9.64
C GLY A 351 2.26 -13.55 9.57
N LEU A 352 1.55 -13.25 8.49
CA LEU A 352 0.88 -11.97 8.26
C LEU A 352 -0.39 -11.81 9.12
N GLY A 353 -0.94 -12.91 9.66
CA GLY A 353 -2.30 -12.94 10.20
C GLY A 353 -3.36 -13.03 9.10
N PHE A 354 -2.98 -13.27 7.85
CA PHE A 354 -3.89 -13.51 6.74
C PHE A 354 -4.28 -14.99 6.69
N GLU A 355 -5.58 -15.26 6.71
CA GLU A 355 -6.16 -16.59 6.48
C GLU A 355 -7.00 -16.54 5.21
N ALA A 356 -6.66 -17.41 4.24
CA ALA A 356 -7.34 -17.46 2.98
C ALA A 356 -8.75 -18.07 3.11
N ASP A 357 -9.75 -17.46 2.51
CA ASP A 357 -11.06 -18.04 2.33
C ASP A 357 -11.13 -18.74 0.95
N GLU A 358 -10.99 -20.05 0.95
CA GLU A 358 -11.02 -20.86 -0.27
C GLU A 358 -12.37 -20.76 -1.04
N ALA A 359 -13.48 -20.51 -0.36
CA ALA A 359 -14.77 -20.34 -1.00
C ALA A 359 -14.85 -18.97 -1.70
N ALA A 360 -14.40 -17.92 -1.05
CA ALA A 360 -14.30 -16.58 -1.63
C ALA A 360 -13.29 -16.55 -2.80
N ILE A 361 -12.13 -17.19 -2.64
CA ILE A 361 -11.13 -17.32 -3.73
C ILE A 361 -11.75 -17.99 -4.96
N ARG A 362 -12.48 -19.09 -4.77
CA ARG A 362 -13.19 -19.76 -5.90
C ARG A 362 -14.27 -18.88 -6.51
N ARG A 363 -15.00 -18.12 -5.70
CA ARG A 363 -16.10 -17.24 -6.14
C ARG A 363 -15.60 -16.08 -7.01
N TYR A 364 -14.47 -15.45 -6.62
CA TYR A 364 -13.97 -14.24 -7.28
C TYR A 364 -12.85 -14.49 -8.28
N ARG A 365 -12.47 -15.75 -8.47
CA ARG A 365 -11.45 -16.11 -9.46
C ARG A 365 -11.92 -15.78 -10.87
N VAL A 366 -11.03 -15.15 -11.63
CA VAL A 366 -11.21 -14.85 -13.05
C VAL A 366 -10.20 -15.62 -13.90
N SER A 367 -10.42 -15.68 -15.22
CA SER A 367 -9.54 -16.39 -16.18
C SER A 367 -8.32 -15.53 -16.56
#